data_d99730f3bb4bbc2762f2a46cc0c42183
#
_entry.id   d99730f3bb4bbc2762f2a46cc0c42183
#
_cell.length_a   1.000
_cell.length_b   1.000
_cell.length_c   1.000
_cell.angle_alpha   90.00
_cell.angle_beta   90.00
_cell.angle_gamma   90.00
#
_symmetry.space_group_name_H-M   'P 1'
#
loop_
_entity.id
_entity.type
_entity.pdbx_description
1 polymer ?
#
loop_
_entity_poly.entity_id
_entity_poly.type
_entity_poly.pdbx_seq_one_letter_code
_entity_poly.pdbx_strand_id
1 'polypeptide(L)'
;MDRAIAFAKSIVDISNDDIRTIKHCRKSLLFNNGEPWKKRDTDSSFDVTMGSYDGAELCELVGSLILSLISTVLNKDDAGLYRDDGLLLIRNLTGRQIDILRKEIVKIFKSLGFQIEIVTNLKVVDFLDVTFDLQRETYKPFKKPSDTLLYIHKDSSHPPNIIKQLPSMISERLSRNSSNKEIFDGHKDEYEHALSKSGHKTKLSYTQKGAHNRNKSRKRNVTWFNPPYSKGVTTNVAKKFLDLIDKHFPTHSKLHQIFNRNTVKVSYSCTGNIAQVIKSHNKRVTQPKSTVTPPCNCRKRDECPLDGKCRTSSAIYKCIISAENSTPKSYIGLSSGEWKARYANHKKSFNHKRYAKETRLSQHVWSLKDKNIESPTIKWSILKVAPSYSNISKQCALCLHEKYSIINYKDSIELLNKKHELISTCRHRDNYLLFNYKSGD
;
A
#
# COMPACT_ATOMS: atom_id res chain seq x y z
N MET A 1 -9.63 22.90 13.62
CA MET A 1 -8.92 23.20 12.37
C MET A 1 -8.99 24.68 11.99
N ASP A 2 -10.16 25.28 11.87
CA ASP A 2 -10.27 26.71 11.47
C ASP A 2 -9.48 27.66 12.36
N ARG A 3 -9.47 27.45 13.67
CA ARG A 3 -8.65 28.24 14.61
C ARG A 3 -7.14 28.04 14.36
N ALA A 4 -6.71 26.84 14.04
CA ALA A 4 -5.31 26.55 13.74
C ALA A 4 -4.87 27.21 12.40
N ILE A 5 -5.73 27.18 11.39
CA ILE A 5 -5.50 27.87 10.13
C ILE A 5 -5.46 29.40 10.34
N ALA A 6 -6.39 29.96 11.13
CA ALA A 6 -6.40 31.38 11.44
C ALA A 6 -5.13 31.81 12.20
N PHE A 7 -4.69 30.99 13.16
CA PHE A 7 -3.42 31.19 13.87
C PHE A 7 -2.23 31.17 12.89
N ALA A 8 -2.14 30.17 12.02
CA ALA A 8 -1.06 30.11 11.03
C ALA A 8 -1.07 31.32 10.10
N LYS A 9 -2.25 31.77 9.64
CA LYS A 9 -2.40 32.97 8.80
C LYS A 9 -1.97 34.26 9.49
N SER A 10 -2.02 34.33 10.82
CA SER A 10 -1.51 35.49 11.58
C SER A 10 0.01 35.57 11.62
N ILE A 11 0.71 34.46 11.28
CA ILE A 11 2.18 34.37 11.36
C ILE A 11 2.83 34.29 9.98
N VAL A 12 2.18 33.60 9.04
CA VAL A 12 2.67 33.35 7.68
C VAL A 12 1.62 33.75 6.67
N ASP A 13 2.05 34.28 5.54
CA ASP A 13 1.14 34.53 4.43
C ASP A 13 0.69 33.21 3.79
N ILE A 14 -0.61 32.91 3.92
CA ILE A 14 -1.23 31.68 3.38
C ILE A 14 -2.35 32.13 2.45
N SER A 15 -2.27 31.70 1.19
CA SER A 15 -3.28 32.04 0.20
C SER A 15 -4.66 31.42 0.52
N ASN A 16 -5.73 32.06 0.06
CA ASN A 16 -7.07 31.50 0.21
C ASN A 16 -7.25 30.17 -0.55
N ASP A 17 -6.46 29.93 -1.60
CA ASP A 17 -6.45 28.69 -2.36
C ASP A 17 -5.81 27.56 -1.57
N ASP A 18 -4.70 27.83 -0.86
CA ASP A 18 -4.08 26.87 0.04
C ASP A 18 -5.05 26.47 1.16
N ILE A 19 -5.74 27.45 1.76
CA ILE A 19 -6.75 27.21 2.81
C ILE A 19 -7.89 26.33 2.26
N ARG A 20 -8.38 26.63 1.05
CA ARG A 20 -9.42 25.81 0.40
C ARG A 20 -8.93 24.39 0.15
N THR A 21 -7.68 24.24 -0.28
CA THR A 21 -7.05 22.93 -0.53
C THR A 21 -6.94 22.13 0.76
N ILE A 22 -6.42 22.71 1.85
CA ILE A 22 -6.32 22.05 3.15
C ILE A 22 -7.72 21.59 3.63
N LYS A 23 -8.72 22.47 3.55
CA LYS A 23 -10.10 22.15 3.96
C LYS A 23 -10.72 21.06 3.06
N HIS A 24 -10.41 21.06 1.76
CA HIS A 24 -10.87 20.04 0.82
C HIS A 24 -10.28 18.67 1.14
N CYS A 25 -8.98 18.60 1.37
CA CYS A 25 -8.30 17.36 1.75
C CYS A 25 -8.88 16.75 3.04
N ARG A 26 -9.37 17.58 3.97
CA ARG A 26 -10.01 17.15 5.22
C ARG A 26 -11.42 16.58 5.04
N LYS A 27 -12.07 16.83 3.93
CA LYS A 27 -13.38 16.22 3.61
C LYS A 27 -13.25 14.78 3.09
N SER A 28 -12.05 14.25 2.97
CA SER A 28 -11.84 12.87 2.53
C SER A 28 -12.47 11.90 3.55
N LEU A 29 -13.32 11.04 3.03
CA LEU A 29 -13.99 9.99 3.79
C LEU A 29 -13.13 8.73 3.76
N LEU A 30 -13.14 7.98 4.85
CA LEU A 30 -12.64 6.60 4.83
C LEU A 30 -13.64 5.72 4.09
N PHE A 31 -13.16 4.89 3.19
CA PHE A 31 -13.98 3.93 2.46
C PHE A 31 -13.57 2.51 2.82
N ASN A 32 -14.56 1.68 3.07
CA ASN A 32 -14.38 0.25 3.19
C ASN A 32 -15.36 -0.47 2.26
N ASN A 33 -14.85 -1.25 1.31
CA ASN A 33 -15.66 -1.95 0.30
C ASN A 33 -16.59 -1.05 -0.54
N GLY A 34 -16.17 0.19 -0.79
CA GLY A 34 -16.96 1.16 -1.55
C GLY A 34 -17.97 1.96 -0.72
N GLU A 35 -18.14 1.61 0.57
CA GLU A 35 -19.02 2.33 1.48
C GLU A 35 -18.24 3.40 2.26
N PRO A 36 -18.77 4.62 2.37
CA PRO A 36 -18.16 5.69 3.16
C PRO A 36 -18.33 5.43 4.65
N TRP A 37 -17.23 5.54 5.40
CA TRP A 37 -17.24 5.42 6.85
C TRP A 37 -17.17 6.79 7.50
N LYS A 38 -18.11 7.05 8.39
CA LYS A 38 -18.20 8.25 9.23
C LYS A 38 -18.06 7.87 10.69
N LYS A 39 -17.49 8.77 11.49
CA LYS A 39 -17.55 8.67 12.95
C LYS A 39 -18.97 8.81 13.45
N ARG A 40 -19.39 7.95 14.40
CA ARG A 40 -20.82 7.82 14.80
C ARG A 40 -21.44 9.12 15.37
N ASP A 41 -20.69 9.93 16.10
CA ASP A 41 -21.25 10.93 17.01
C ASP A 41 -20.86 12.38 16.71
N THR A 42 -20.36 12.70 15.54
CA THR A 42 -19.95 14.06 15.25
C THR A 42 -20.33 14.52 13.84
N ASP A 43 -20.95 15.69 13.77
CA ASP A 43 -21.04 16.49 12.55
C ASP A 43 -19.66 17.00 12.08
N SER A 44 -18.61 16.81 12.89
CA SER A 44 -17.26 17.23 12.55
C SER A 44 -16.61 16.21 11.60
N SER A 45 -16.40 16.64 10.38
CA SER A 45 -15.68 15.92 9.34
C SER A 45 -14.15 15.91 9.52
N PHE A 46 -13.65 16.27 10.71
CA PHE A 46 -12.22 16.53 10.92
C PHE A 46 -11.60 15.59 11.93
N ASP A 47 -11.23 14.41 11.46
CA ASP A 47 -10.28 13.57 12.18
C ASP A 47 -8.99 13.46 11.36
N VAL A 48 -7.85 13.48 12.03
CA VAL A 48 -6.58 13.16 11.40
C VAL A 48 -6.45 11.65 11.36
N THR A 49 -6.58 11.08 10.18
CA THR A 49 -6.47 9.64 10.00
C THR A 49 -5.00 9.23 10.07
N MET A 50 -4.69 8.24 10.91
CA MET A 50 -3.36 7.66 10.98
C MET A 50 -2.94 7.11 9.61
N GLY A 51 -1.81 7.61 9.09
CA GLY A 51 -1.30 7.24 7.76
C GLY A 51 -1.86 8.08 6.61
N SER A 52 -2.64 9.15 6.86
CA SER A 52 -2.95 10.14 5.83
C SER A 52 -1.69 10.90 5.42
N TYR A 53 -1.61 11.30 4.16
CA TYR A 53 -0.41 11.98 3.61
C TYR A 53 -0.10 13.33 4.28
N ASP A 54 -1.12 14.00 4.80
CA ASP A 54 -1.05 15.32 5.44
C ASP A 54 -1.25 15.25 6.96
N GLY A 55 -1.33 14.04 7.52
CA GLY A 55 -1.67 13.86 8.94
C GLY A 55 -0.61 14.42 9.89
N ALA A 56 0.66 14.28 9.55
CA ALA A 56 1.75 14.78 10.37
C ALA A 56 1.75 16.32 10.41
N GLU A 57 1.65 16.96 9.26
CA GLU A 57 1.65 18.43 9.10
C GLU A 57 0.45 19.07 9.81
N LEU A 58 -0.70 18.39 9.77
CA LEU A 58 -1.90 18.88 10.47
C LEU A 58 -1.80 18.75 11.99
N CYS A 59 -1.21 17.67 12.49
CA CYS A 59 -0.90 17.54 13.90
C CYS A 59 0.08 18.63 14.37
N GLU A 60 1.10 18.93 13.56
CA GLU A 60 2.07 20.00 13.82
C GLU A 60 1.39 21.38 13.84
N LEU A 61 0.48 21.64 12.89
CA LEU A 61 -0.26 22.89 12.82
C LEU A 61 -1.15 23.10 14.07
N VAL A 62 -1.87 22.05 14.47
CA VAL A 62 -2.72 22.10 15.69
C VAL A 62 -1.85 22.18 16.93
N GLY A 63 -0.75 21.42 17.01
CA GLY A 63 0.21 21.45 18.10
C GLY A 63 0.84 22.83 18.29
N SER A 64 1.17 23.53 17.19
CA SER A 64 1.70 24.90 17.22
C SER A 64 0.70 25.90 17.80
N LEU A 65 -0.59 25.79 17.45
CA LEU A 65 -1.64 26.60 18.09
C LEU A 65 -1.72 26.30 19.59
N ILE A 66 -1.73 25.03 20.00
CA ILE A 66 -1.80 24.64 21.41
C ILE A 66 -0.60 25.19 22.16
N LEU A 67 0.63 25.02 21.62
CA LEU A 67 1.85 25.54 22.26
C LEU A 67 1.82 27.06 22.38
N SER A 68 1.28 27.79 21.41
CA SER A 68 1.13 29.24 21.51
C SER A 68 0.19 29.68 22.63
N LEU A 69 -0.88 28.90 22.87
CA LEU A 69 -1.80 29.13 23.99
C LEU A 69 -1.18 28.74 25.34
N ILE A 70 -0.44 27.62 25.40
CA ILE A 70 0.29 27.22 26.61
C ILE A 70 1.36 28.27 26.97
N SER A 71 1.97 28.90 25.98
CA SER A 71 2.99 29.94 26.18
C SER A 71 2.44 31.21 26.86
N THR A 72 1.12 31.37 26.99
CA THR A 72 0.50 32.45 27.79
C THR A 72 0.56 32.18 29.30
N VAL A 73 0.69 30.92 29.70
CA VAL A 73 0.68 30.48 31.12
C VAL A 73 1.97 29.83 31.58
N LEU A 74 2.84 29.43 30.65
CA LEU A 74 4.12 28.76 30.92
C LEU A 74 5.19 29.27 29.93
N ASN A 75 6.46 29.25 30.35
CA ASN A 75 7.56 29.59 29.44
C ASN A 75 7.58 28.61 28.25
N LYS A 76 7.74 29.15 27.05
CA LYS A 76 7.77 28.37 25.78
C LYS A 76 8.86 27.27 25.78
N ASP A 77 9.98 27.50 26.49
CA ASP A 77 11.12 26.57 26.53
C ASP A 77 10.88 25.42 27.54
N ASP A 78 9.86 25.55 28.39
CA ASP A 78 9.49 24.54 29.39
C ASP A 78 8.30 23.66 28.96
N ALA A 79 7.84 23.81 27.71
CA ALA A 79 6.73 23.03 27.16
C ALA A 79 7.09 22.38 25.84
N GLY A 80 6.80 21.08 25.69
CA GLY A 80 6.95 20.33 24.46
C GLY A 80 5.75 19.45 24.18
N LEU A 81 5.30 19.44 22.93
CA LEU A 81 4.26 18.54 22.43
C LEU A 81 4.82 17.68 21.30
N TYR A 82 4.46 16.42 21.30
CA TYR A 82 4.72 15.52 20.20
C TYR A 82 3.43 14.75 19.88
N ARG A 83 2.67 15.25 18.92
CA ARG A 83 1.35 14.74 18.51
C ARG A 83 0.37 14.70 19.69
N ASP A 84 0.14 13.52 20.28
CA ASP A 84 -0.75 13.24 21.41
C ASP A 84 -0.04 13.29 22.77
N ASP A 85 1.29 13.23 22.80
CA ASP A 85 2.10 13.27 24.01
C ASP A 85 2.59 14.69 24.32
N GLY A 86 2.59 15.07 25.59
CA GLY A 86 3.12 16.36 26.04
C GLY A 86 4.02 16.22 27.27
N LEU A 87 5.04 17.06 27.36
CA LEU A 87 5.93 17.18 28.51
C LEU A 87 6.05 18.63 28.92
N LEU A 88 5.85 18.91 30.20
CA LEU A 88 5.99 20.25 30.78
C LEU A 88 6.99 20.22 31.94
N LEU A 89 7.94 21.14 31.95
CA LEU A 89 8.89 21.31 33.04
C LEU A 89 8.43 22.44 33.96
N ILE A 90 8.19 22.10 35.21
CA ILE A 90 7.72 23.06 36.23
C ILE A 90 8.85 23.33 37.23
N ARG A 91 9.14 24.61 37.46
CA ARG A 91 10.19 25.05 38.36
C ARG A 91 9.62 25.95 39.44
N ASN A 92 10.06 25.75 40.68
CA ASN A 92 9.83 26.66 41.83
C ASN A 92 8.32 26.99 42.08
N LEU A 93 7.42 26.07 41.82
CA LEU A 93 5.99 26.21 42.14
C LEU A 93 5.57 25.31 43.29
N THR A 94 4.67 25.82 44.12
CA THR A 94 4.04 25.04 45.19
C THR A 94 2.99 24.09 44.57
N GLY A 95 2.62 23.02 45.29
CA GLY A 95 1.62 22.06 44.82
C GLY A 95 0.27 22.72 44.45
N ARG A 96 -0.15 23.75 45.23
CA ARG A 96 -1.36 24.52 44.90
C ARG A 96 -1.24 25.31 43.57
N GLN A 97 -0.07 25.90 43.33
CA GLN A 97 0.18 26.63 42.08
C GLN A 97 0.23 25.67 40.87
N ILE A 98 0.80 24.49 41.07
CA ILE A 98 0.81 23.44 40.03
C ILE A 98 -0.60 22.97 39.72
N ASP A 99 -1.49 22.80 40.71
CA ASP A 99 -2.88 22.41 40.42
C ASP A 99 -3.68 23.50 39.72
N ILE A 100 -3.43 24.78 39.99
CA ILE A 100 -4.02 25.91 39.25
C ILE A 100 -3.55 25.86 37.79
N LEU A 101 -2.24 25.76 37.58
CA LEU A 101 -1.66 25.69 36.22
C LEU A 101 -2.21 24.50 35.44
N ARG A 102 -2.29 23.32 36.06
CA ARG A 102 -2.91 22.13 35.47
C ARG A 102 -4.34 22.40 35.00
N LYS A 103 -5.15 23.05 35.84
CA LYS A 103 -6.54 23.40 35.49
C LYS A 103 -6.61 24.40 34.32
N GLU A 104 -5.72 25.36 34.26
CA GLU A 104 -5.61 26.31 33.15
C GLU A 104 -5.25 25.63 31.84
N ILE A 105 -4.27 24.73 31.85
CA ILE A 105 -3.90 23.96 30.66
C ILE A 105 -5.06 23.07 30.21
N VAL A 106 -5.75 22.38 31.11
CA VAL A 106 -6.96 21.60 30.78
C VAL A 106 -8.04 22.48 30.15
N LYS A 107 -8.23 23.72 30.62
CA LYS A 107 -9.18 24.67 29.98
C LYS A 107 -8.77 25.04 28.55
N ILE A 108 -7.47 25.25 28.30
CA ILE A 108 -6.96 25.52 26.95
C ILE A 108 -7.35 24.38 26.01
N PHE A 109 -7.04 23.13 26.35
CA PHE A 109 -7.38 21.97 25.53
C PHE A 109 -8.90 21.82 25.33
N LYS A 110 -9.69 21.95 26.43
CA LYS A 110 -11.17 21.91 26.35
C LYS A 110 -11.73 22.98 25.43
N SER A 111 -11.15 24.19 25.43
CA SER A 111 -11.59 25.28 24.54
C SER A 111 -11.40 24.96 23.05
N LEU A 112 -10.51 24.01 22.74
CA LEU A 112 -10.22 23.51 21.39
C LEU A 112 -10.97 22.20 21.07
N GLY A 113 -11.77 21.69 22.03
CA GLY A 113 -12.51 20.43 21.86
C GLY A 113 -11.67 19.17 22.17
N PHE A 114 -10.51 19.31 22.80
CA PHE A 114 -9.69 18.18 23.21
C PHE A 114 -9.88 17.80 24.66
N GLN A 115 -9.68 16.52 24.96
CA GLN A 115 -9.59 15.97 26.31
C GLN A 115 -8.15 15.56 26.55
N ILE A 116 -7.61 15.94 27.70
CA ILE A 116 -6.26 15.56 28.13
C ILE A 116 -6.27 15.06 29.57
N GLU A 117 -5.34 14.17 29.86
CA GLU A 117 -4.98 13.75 31.20
C GLU A 117 -3.59 14.30 31.53
N ILE A 118 -3.43 14.93 32.67
CA ILE A 118 -2.16 15.51 33.12
C ILE A 118 -1.80 14.90 34.45
N VAL A 119 -0.66 14.20 34.49
CA VAL A 119 -0.05 13.70 35.70
C VAL A 119 1.00 14.72 36.15
N THR A 120 0.99 15.09 37.44
CA THR A 120 1.90 16.11 38.00
C THR A 120 2.80 15.52 39.05
N ASN A 121 3.81 16.28 39.50
CA ASN A 121 4.76 15.93 40.53
C ASN A 121 5.64 14.71 40.23
N LEU A 122 5.84 14.38 38.97
CA LEU A 122 6.75 13.33 38.56
C LEU A 122 8.20 13.84 38.64
N LYS A 123 9.06 13.11 39.30
CA LYS A 123 10.51 13.35 39.34
C LYS A 123 11.27 12.47 38.36
N VAL A 124 10.69 11.35 38.03
CA VAL A 124 11.14 10.45 36.94
C VAL A 124 10.00 10.28 35.98
N VAL A 125 10.25 10.52 34.70
CA VAL A 125 9.19 10.48 33.65
C VAL A 125 9.74 9.88 32.35
N ASP A 126 8.94 9.00 31.76
CA ASP A 126 9.17 8.47 30.43
C ASP A 126 8.50 9.39 29.41
N PHE A 127 9.29 9.90 28.47
CA PHE A 127 8.77 10.70 27.35
C PHE A 127 9.45 10.27 26.07
N LEU A 128 8.68 9.81 25.11
CA LEU A 128 9.14 9.25 23.84
C LEU A 128 10.16 8.11 24.05
N ASP A 129 11.39 8.32 23.61
CA ASP A 129 12.49 7.33 23.67
C ASP A 129 13.40 7.51 24.90
N VAL A 130 13.01 8.33 25.86
CA VAL A 130 13.89 8.73 26.97
C VAL A 130 13.16 8.73 28.30
N THR A 131 13.79 8.19 29.33
CA THR A 131 13.41 8.38 30.74
C THR A 131 14.25 9.53 31.32
N PHE A 132 13.61 10.58 31.78
CA PHE A 132 14.23 11.70 32.49
C PHE A 132 14.19 11.44 34.01
N ASP A 133 15.30 11.63 34.71
CA ASP A 133 15.41 11.62 36.14
C ASP A 133 15.86 13.01 36.62
N LEU A 134 14.91 13.79 37.15
CA LEU A 134 15.17 15.16 37.62
C LEU A 134 15.96 15.20 38.95
N GLN A 135 15.95 14.12 39.74
CA GLN A 135 16.71 14.09 41.01
C GLN A 135 18.19 13.88 40.74
N ARG A 136 18.53 13.09 39.73
CA ARG A 136 19.90 12.82 39.32
C ARG A 136 20.39 13.72 38.21
N GLU A 137 19.52 14.56 37.68
CA GLU A 137 19.79 15.41 36.50
C GLU A 137 20.29 14.61 35.27
N THR A 138 19.79 13.41 35.10
CA THR A 138 20.22 12.49 34.06
C THR A 138 19.04 12.04 33.21
N TYR A 139 19.35 11.51 32.05
CA TYR A 139 18.36 10.82 31.23
C TYR A 139 19.00 9.61 30.54
N LYS A 140 18.16 8.59 30.33
CA LYS A 140 18.54 7.29 29.77
C LYS A 140 17.56 6.84 28.70
N PRO A 141 17.98 5.92 27.82
CA PRO A 141 17.08 5.33 26.84
C PRO A 141 15.87 4.67 27.52
N PHE A 142 14.68 4.95 27.00
CA PHE A 142 13.43 4.29 27.40
C PHE A 142 13.03 3.27 26.33
N LYS A 143 12.58 2.13 26.80
CA LYS A 143 11.98 1.06 26.00
C LYS A 143 10.76 0.51 26.73
N LYS A 144 9.64 0.38 26.03
CA LYS A 144 8.46 -0.25 26.64
C LYS A 144 8.79 -1.69 27.03
N PRO A 145 8.25 -2.20 28.15
CA PRO A 145 8.56 -3.57 28.63
C PRO A 145 8.21 -4.67 27.62
N SER A 146 7.21 -4.44 26.78
CA SER A 146 6.79 -5.38 25.70
C SER A 146 7.65 -5.32 24.45
N ASP A 147 8.49 -4.28 24.29
CA ASP A 147 9.22 -4.07 23.05
C ASP A 147 10.51 -4.89 23.02
N THR A 148 10.73 -5.57 21.92
CA THR A 148 11.99 -6.22 21.60
C THR A 148 12.74 -5.43 20.56
N LEU A 149 14.05 -5.19 20.82
CA LEU A 149 14.90 -4.53 19.82
C LEU A 149 15.12 -5.46 18.64
N LEU A 150 14.62 -5.04 17.46
CA LEU A 150 14.78 -5.77 16.21
C LEU A 150 15.41 -4.85 15.15
N TYR A 151 16.46 -5.35 14.53
CA TYR A 151 17.18 -4.63 13.49
C TYR A 151 17.13 -5.37 12.13
N ILE A 152 17.37 -4.63 11.06
CA ILE A 152 17.48 -5.21 9.73
C ILE A 152 18.65 -6.19 9.70
N HIS A 153 18.39 -7.43 9.29
CA HIS A 153 19.45 -8.45 9.19
C HIS A 153 20.49 -8.05 8.14
N LYS A 154 21.77 -8.33 8.40
CA LYS A 154 22.89 -7.98 7.50
C LYS A 154 22.74 -8.55 6.09
N ASP A 155 22.08 -9.69 5.95
CA ASP A 155 21.85 -10.36 4.67
C ASP A 155 20.52 -9.98 4.01
N SER A 156 19.79 -9.02 4.59
CA SER A 156 18.53 -8.53 4.05
C SER A 156 18.74 -7.87 2.67
N SER A 157 17.70 -7.92 1.82
CA SER A 157 17.68 -7.28 0.51
C SER A 157 17.43 -5.76 0.63
N HIS A 158 18.30 -5.07 1.39
CA HIS A 158 18.33 -3.62 1.48
C HIS A 158 19.58 -3.07 0.78
N PRO A 159 19.56 -1.80 0.33
CA PRO A 159 20.74 -1.15 -0.22
C PRO A 159 21.94 -1.26 0.74
N PRO A 160 23.14 -1.60 0.25
CA PRO A 160 24.31 -1.85 1.10
C PRO A 160 24.65 -0.69 2.04
N ASN A 161 24.41 0.55 1.61
CA ASN A 161 24.66 1.73 2.44
C ASN A 161 23.77 1.77 3.68
N ILE A 162 22.50 1.33 3.59
CA ILE A 162 21.60 1.25 4.74
C ILE A 162 22.14 0.23 5.75
N ILE A 163 22.52 -0.95 5.26
CA ILE A 163 23.08 -2.01 6.10
C ILE A 163 24.38 -1.56 6.81
N LYS A 164 25.27 -0.88 6.08
CA LYS A 164 26.53 -0.39 6.63
C LYS A 164 26.36 0.73 7.66
N GLN A 165 25.40 1.62 7.46
CA GLN A 165 25.16 2.76 8.34
C GLN A 165 24.36 2.38 9.61
N LEU A 166 23.68 1.24 9.62
CA LEU A 166 22.81 0.85 10.72
C LEU A 166 23.51 0.86 12.08
N PRO A 167 24.69 0.25 12.29
CA PRO A 167 25.35 0.28 13.58
C PRO A 167 25.74 1.68 14.04
N SER A 168 26.24 2.54 13.13
CA SER A 168 26.60 3.92 13.50
C SER A 168 25.37 4.76 13.84
N MET A 169 24.25 4.59 13.14
CA MET A 169 22.99 5.26 13.46
C MET A 169 22.46 4.85 14.83
N ILE A 170 22.58 3.57 15.20
CA ILE A 170 22.19 3.06 16.51
C ILE A 170 23.11 3.63 17.60
N SER A 171 24.43 3.65 17.37
CA SER A 171 25.42 4.24 18.26
C SER A 171 25.10 5.72 18.54
N GLU A 172 24.82 6.48 17.48
CA GLU A 172 24.47 7.89 17.60
C GLU A 172 23.14 8.12 18.32
N ARG A 173 22.11 7.31 18.01
CA ARG A 173 20.82 7.39 18.72
C ARG A 173 20.95 7.06 20.19
N LEU A 174 21.65 5.98 20.54
CA LEU A 174 21.90 5.59 21.92
C LEU A 174 22.70 6.67 22.67
N SER A 175 23.72 7.25 22.02
CA SER A 175 24.51 8.37 22.59
C SER A 175 23.64 9.61 22.85
N ARG A 176 22.73 9.93 21.93
CA ARG A 176 21.78 11.05 22.09
C ARG A 176 20.79 10.84 23.24
N ASN A 177 20.37 9.61 23.42
CA ASN A 177 19.38 9.23 24.45
C ASN A 177 20.03 8.92 25.81
N SER A 178 21.35 9.10 25.93
CA SER A 178 22.11 8.94 27.18
C SER A 178 22.72 10.27 27.62
N SER A 179 22.52 10.67 28.87
CA SER A 179 23.04 11.95 29.36
C SER A 179 24.57 11.97 29.41
N ASN A 180 25.20 10.82 29.66
CA ASN A 180 26.64 10.66 29.77
C ASN A 180 27.10 9.28 29.25
N LYS A 181 28.41 9.06 29.23
CA LYS A 181 29.03 7.82 28.77
C LYS A 181 28.69 6.62 29.67
N GLU A 182 28.60 6.80 30.98
CA GLU A 182 28.28 5.71 31.91
C GLU A 182 26.91 5.13 31.67
N ILE A 183 25.90 5.97 31.42
CA ILE A 183 24.56 5.55 31.07
C ILE A 183 24.55 4.87 29.68
N PHE A 184 25.31 5.39 28.74
CA PHE A 184 25.47 4.73 27.43
C PHE A 184 26.07 3.33 27.59
N ASP A 185 27.17 3.20 28.37
CA ASP A 185 27.85 1.92 28.60
C ASP A 185 26.93 0.92 29.33
N GLY A 186 26.08 1.40 30.27
CA GLY A 186 25.11 0.56 30.94
C GLY A 186 23.99 -0.02 30.06
N HIS A 187 23.73 0.58 28.92
CA HIS A 187 22.67 0.13 28.00
C HIS A 187 23.18 -0.49 26.71
N LYS A 188 24.44 -0.27 26.32
CA LYS A 188 24.97 -0.68 25.01
C LYS A 188 24.89 -2.19 24.75
N ASP A 189 25.06 -3.00 25.76
CA ASP A 189 25.11 -4.47 25.63
C ASP A 189 23.78 -5.05 25.11
N GLU A 190 22.66 -4.48 25.53
CA GLU A 190 21.34 -4.86 25.01
C GLU A 190 21.21 -4.58 23.51
N TYR A 191 21.69 -3.42 23.06
CA TYR A 191 21.65 -3.01 21.65
C TYR A 191 22.64 -3.81 20.81
N GLU A 192 23.85 -4.09 21.34
CA GLU A 192 24.85 -4.95 20.68
C GLU A 192 24.35 -6.39 20.54
N HIS A 193 23.65 -6.91 21.57
CA HIS A 193 23.03 -8.23 21.50
C HIS A 193 21.94 -8.29 20.41
N ALA A 194 21.09 -7.28 20.31
CA ALA A 194 20.09 -7.18 19.27
C ALA A 194 20.69 -7.06 17.86
N LEU A 195 21.78 -6.30 17.71
CA LEU A 195 22.56 -6.23 16.47
C LEU A 195 23.18 -7.57 16.13
N SER A 196 23.75 -8.27 17.11
CA SER A 196 24.35 -9.61 16.90
C SER A 196 23.31 -10.63 16.43
N LYS A 197 22.10 -10.64 17.01
CA LYS A 197 20.96 -11.46 16.53
C LYS A 197 20.61 -11.18 15.07
N SER A 198 20.81 -9.94 14.61
CA SER A 198 20.60 -9.54 13.23
C SER A 198 21.85 -9.72 12.36
N GLY A 199 22.86 -10.43 12.85
CA GLY A 199 24.09 -10.79 12.13
C GLY A 199 25.15 -9.69 12.05
N HIS A 200 24.97 -8.54 12.73
CA HIS A 200 25.97 -7.46 12.75
C HIS A 200 26.98 -7.69 13.89
N LYS A 201 28.26 -7.84 13.53
CA LYS A 201 29.37 -8.01 14.50
C LYS A 201 30.05 -6.65 14.73
N THR A 202 29.34 -5.71 15.34
CA THR A 202 29.87 -4.36 15.56
C THR A 202 29.67 -3.95 17.00
N LYS A 203 30.70 -3.33 17.60
CA LYS A 203 30.60 -2.70 18.90
C LYS A 203 30.14 -1.25 18.76
N LEU A 204 29.28 -0.82 19.66
CA LEU A 204 28.79 0.55 19.70
C LEU A 204 29.80 1.45 20.45
N SER A 205 29.90 2.69 19.99
CA SER A 205 30.81 3.69 20.59
C SER A 205 30.04 4.94 20.98
N TYR A 206 30.32 5.46 22.18
CA TYR A 206 29.74 6.72 22.62
C TYR A 206 30.28 7.88 21.80
N THR A 207 29.38 8.69 21.26
CA THR A 207 29.73 9.92 20.56
C THR A 207 29.30 11.11 21.40
N GLN A 208 30.27 11.87 21.91
CA GLN A 208 29.97 13.08 22.67
C GLN A 208 29.18 14.07 21.81
N LYS A 209 28.21 14.73 22.42
CA LYS A 209 27.40 15.74 21.74
C LYS A 209 28.29 16.92 21.35
N GLY A 210 28.84 16.90 20.15
CA GLY A 210 29.34 18.10 19.53
C GLY A 210 28.17 19.03 19.23
N ALA A 211 28.33 20.33 19.41
CA ALA A 211 27.39 21.30 18.88
C ALA A 211 27.20 21.00 17.39
N HIS A 212 26.06 20.40 17.04
CA HIS A 212 25.73 20.26 15.64
C HIS A 212 25.60 21.66 15.06
N ASN A 213 26.65 22.12 14.41
CA ASN A 213 26.54 23.21 13.46
C ASN A 213 25.45 22.75 12.50
N ARG A 214 24.23 23.22 12.73
CA ARG A 214 23.15 23.12 11.74
C ARG A 214 23.60 23.93 10.55
N ASN A 215 24.47 23.32 9.74
CA ASN A 215 24.74 23.83 8.41
C ASN A 215 23.38 23.98 7.77
N LYS A 216 22.95 25.25 7.64
CA LYS A 216 21.71 25.59 6.94
C LYS A 216 21.78 24.86 5.60
N SER A 217 21.10 23.73 5.49
CA SER A 217 21.07 22.98 4.25
C SER A 217 20.47 23.92 3.21
N ARG A 218 21.29 24.33 2.24
CA ARG A 218 20.79 25.09 1.11
C ARG A 218 19.66 24.27 0.52
N LYS A 219 18.44 24.81 0.48
CA LYS A 219 17.29 24.17 -0.21
C LYS A 219 17.73 23.97 -1.67
N ARG A 220 18.13 22.77 -2.02
CA ARG A 220 18.40 22.37 -3.40
C ARG A 220 17.13 21.75 -3.94
N ASN A 221 16.68 22.20 -5.09
CA ASN A 221 15.63 21.50 -5.84
C ASN A 221 16.22 20.18 -6.32
N VAL A 222 15.97 19.10 -5.58
CA VAL A 222 16.49 17.77 -5.90
C VAL A 222 15.34 16.93 -6.43
N THR A 223 15.55 16.39 -7.64
CA THR A 223 14.67 15.38 -8.23
C THR A 223 15.20 14.00 -7.88
N TRP A 224 14.35 13.18 -7.27
CA TRP A 224 14.71 11.83 -6.83
C TRP A 224 14.27 10.79 -7.85
N PHE A 225 15.20 9.92 -8.25
CA PHE A 225 14.90 8.68 -8.95
C PHE A 225 14.96 7.52 -7.96
N ASN A 226 13.81 6.85 -7.73
CA ASN A 226 13.66 5.80 -6.71
C ASN A 226 13.41 4.42 -7.33
N PRO A 227 14.41 3.79 -7.97
CA PRO A 227 14.25 2.43 -8.49
C PRO A 227 14.16 1.41 -7.35
N PRO A 228 13.46 0.27 -7.54
CA PRO A 228 13.47 -0.81 -6.59
C PRO A 228 14.87 -1.42 -6.50
N TYR A 229 15.33 -1.68 -5.27
CA TYR A 229 16.61 -2.38 -5.03
C TYR A 229 16.38 -3.89 -5.02
N SER A 230 17.26 -4.63 -5.69
CA SER A 230 17.33 -6.07 -5.59
C SER A 230 18.79 -6.52 -5.48
N LYS A 231 19.09 -7.33 -4.47
CA LYS A 231 20.42 -7.89 -4.24
C LYS A 231 20.92 -8.76 -5.42
N GLY A 232 20.00 -9.37 -6.18
CA GLY A 232 20.31 -10.18 -7.36
C GLY A 232 20.68 -9.37 -8.62
N VAL A 233 20.49 -8.04 -8.61
CA VAL A 233 20.86 -7.17 -9.72
C VAL A 233 22.29 -6.68 -9.54
N THR A 234 23.22 -7.24 -10.31
CA THR A 234 24.65 -6.89 -10.27
C THR A 234 24.97 -5.54 -10.92
N THR A 235 24.11 -5.08 -11.82
CA THR A 235 24.25 -3.81 -12.51
C THR A 235 24.08 -2.63 -11.54
N ASN A 236 25.04 -1.69 -11.54
CA ASN A 236 24.90 -0.44 -10.81
C ASN A 236 23.93 0.49 -11.54
N VAL A 237 22.63 0.34 -11.23
CA VAL A 237 21.53 1.11 -11.84
C VAL A 237 21.71 2.61 -11.61
N ALA A 238 22.14 3.01 -10.40
CA ALA A 238 22.35 4.41 -10.07
C ALA A 238 23.42 5.05 -10.94
N LYS A 239 24.58 4.38 -11.10
CA LYS A 239 25.66 4.87 -11.96
C LYS A 239 25.19 5.00 -13.40
N LYS A 240 24.60 3.94 -13.97
CA LYS A 240 24.10 3.96 -15.35
C LYS A 240 23.06 5.05 -15.58
N PHE A 241 22.16 5.26 -14.64
CA PHE A 241 21.16 6.30 -14.75
C PHE A 241 21.79 7.71 -14.76
N LEU A 242 22.74 7.97 -13.85
CA LEU A 242 23.44 9.25 -13.81
C LEU A 242 24.31 9.48 -15.06
N ASP A 243 24.91 8.42 -15.61
CA ASP A 243 25.66 8.50 -16.88
C ASP A 243 24.73 8.84 -18.06
N LEU A 244 23.48 8.34 -18.05
CA LEU A 244 22.46 8.73 -19.02
C LEU A 244 22.06 10.21 -18.87
N ILE A 245 21.92 10.70 -17.63
CA ILE A 245 21.65 12.12 -17.39
C ILE A 245 22.75 12.99 -17.99
N ASP A 246 24.02 12.69 -17.73
CA ASP A 246 25.13 13.44 -18.30
C ASP A 246 25.18 13.39 -19.84
N LYS A 247 24.87 12.23 -20.40
CA LYS A 247 24.88 12.04 -21.86
C LYS A 247 23.77 12.84 -22.54
N HIS A 248 22.55 12.85 -21.98
CA HIS A 248 21.38 13.44 -22.62
C HIS A 248 21.16 14.91 -22.24
N PHE A 249 21.74 15.36 -21.14
CA PHE A 249 21.66 16.75 -20.66
C PHE A 249 23.05 17.33 -20.41
N PRO A 250 23.91 17.45 -21.45
CA PRO A 250 25.23 18.02 -21.33
C PRO A 250 25.17 19.52 -20.96
N THR A 251 26.27 20.09 -20.56
CA THR A 251 26.38 21.48 -20.03
C THR A 251 25.76 22.55 -20.93
N HIS A 252 25.80 22.36 -22.25
CA HIS A 252 25.19 23.27 -23.22
C HIS A 252 23.67 23.08 -23.41
N SER A 253 23.08 22.05 -22.83
CA SER A 253 21.61 21.81 -22.87
C SER A 253 20.88 22.82 -21.99
N LYS A 254 19.79 23.40 -22.49
CA LYS A 254 18.89 24.27 -21.70
C LYS A 254 18.34 23.57 -20.45
N LEU A 255 18.22 22.24 -20.48
CA LEU A 255 17.70 21.45 -19.38
C LEU A 255 18.80 21.01 -18.39
N HIS A 256 20.07 21.32 -18.65
CA HIS A 256 21.16 20.95 -17.73
C HIS A 256 20.99 21.54 -16.33
N GLN A 257 20.41 22.74 -16.21
CA GLN A 257 20.14 23.35 -14.89
C GLN A 257 19.20 22.51 -14.03
N ILE A 258 18.30 21.75 -14.68
CA ILE A 258 17.31 20.88 -14.00
C ILE A 258 17.85 19.45 -13.85
N PHE A 259 18.49 18.92 -14.90
CA PHE A 259 18.94 17.53 -14.97
C PHE A 259 20.48 17.46 -15.02
N ASN A 260 21.09 17.36 -13.85
CA ASN A 260 22.53 17.13 -13.67
C ASN A 260 22.78 16.34 -12.38
N ARG A 261 24.00 15.88 -12.13
CA ARG A 261 24.34 15.08 -10.94
C ARG A 261 24.14 15.81 -9.61
N ASN A 262 24.03 17.14 -9.60
CA ASN A 262 23.78 17.90 -8.38
C ASN A 262 22.29 17.97 -8.04
N THR A 263 21.44 18.08 -9.06
CA THR A 263 19.98 18.22 -8.93
C THR A 263 19.24 16.88 -9.03
N VAL A 264 19.80 15.86 -9.70
CA VAL A 264 19.23 14.52 -9.77
C VAL A 264 19.97 13.58 -8.82
N LYS A 265 19.24 12.93 -7.95
CA LYS A 265 19.77 11.97 -6.97
C LYS A 265 19.07 10.64 -7.12
N VAL A 266 19.78 9.57 -6.80
CA VAL A 266 19.22 8.22 -6.79
C VAL A 266 19.07 7.74 -5.36
N SER A 267 17.86 7.32 -5.03
CA SER A 267 17.54 6.62 -3.80
C SER A 267 16.84 5.33 -4.14
N TYR A 268 17.21 4.24 -3.49
CA TYR A 268 16.57 2.97 -3.75
C TYR A 268 15.34 2.78 -2.84
N SER A 269 14.24 2.28 -3.43
CA SER A 269 13.10 1.79 -2.67
C SER A 269 13.28 0.30 -2.34
N CYS A 270 12.76 -0.12 -1.20
CA CYS A 270 12.74 -1.53 -0.86
C CYS A 270 11.68 -2.26 -1.71
N THR A 271 12.00 -3.46 -2.17
CA THR A 271 11.00 -4.38 -2.73
C THR A 271 10.01 -4.79 -1.63
N GLY A 272 8.77 -5.10 -2.04
CA GLY A 272 7.74 -5.53 -1.09
C GLY A 272 8.21 -6.72 -0.25
N ASN A 273 7.96 -6.66 1.05
CA ASN A 273 8.30 -7.75 1.96
C ASN A 273 7.27 -8.89 1.89
N ILE A 274 7.60 -10.04 2.46
CA ILE A 274 6.71 -11.22 2.49
C ILE A 274 5.34 -10.89 3.09
N ALA A 275 5.28 -10.05 4.12
CA ALA A 275 4.01 -9.65 4.73
C ALA A 275 3.12 -8.88 3.74
N GLN A 276 3.69 -8.01 2.90
CA GLN A 276 2.94 -7.32 1.84
C GLN A 276 2.46 -8.29 0.77
N VAL A 277 3.28 -9.27 0.40
CA VAL A 277 2.89 -10.32 -0.57
C VAL A 277 1.72 -11.12 -0.02
N ILE A 278 1.80 -11.58 1.24
CA ILE A 278 0.73 -12.31 1.92
C ILE A 278 -0.53 -11.44 2.05
N LYS A 279 -0.40 -10.18 2.48
CA LYS A 279 -1.54 -9.25 2.60
C LYS A 279 -2.22 -9.02 1.25
N SER A 280 -1.45 -8.82 0.18
CA SER A 280 -2.00 -8.66 -1.17
C SER A 280 -2.67 -9.93 -1.69
N HIS A 281 -2.11 -11.09 -1.37
CA HIS A 281 -2.71 -12.39 -1.67
C HIS A 281 -4.03 -12.57 -0.92
N ASN A 282 -4.03 -12.37 0.40
CA ASN A 282 -5.22 -12.49 1.23
C ASN A 282 -6.32 -11.52 0.77
N LYS A 283 -5.96 -10.28 0.45
CA LYS A 283 -6.89 -9.29 -0.10
C LYS A 283 -7.55 -9.80 -1.38
N ARG A 284 -6.79 -10.41 -2.32
CA ARG A 284 -7.35 -10.97 -3.56
C ARG A 284 -8.27 -12.17 -3.31
N VAL A 285 -7.96 -12.97 -2.27
CA VAL A 285 -8.73 -14.18 -1.94
C VAL A 285 -10.01 -13.84 -1.18
N THR A 286 -9.95 -12.87 -0.26
CA THR A 286 -11.07 -12.54 0.66
C THR A 286 -12.01 -11.47 0.11
N GLN A 287 -11.56 -10.62 -0.83
CA GLN A 287 -12.45 -9.63 -1.41
C GLN A 287 -13.51 -10.29 -2.29
N PRO A 288 -14.79 -10.05 -2.04
CA PRO A 288 -15.85 -10.44 -2.98
C PRO A 288 -15.60 -9.74 -4.30
N LYS A 289 -15.48 -10.49 -5.39
CA LYS A 289 -15.43 -9.89 -6.72
C LYS A 289 -16.77 -9.22 -6.98
N SER A 290 -16.75 -7.93 -7.29
CA SER A 290 -17.95 -7.20 -7.66
C SER A 290 -18.64 -7.94 -8.82
N THR A 291 -19.91 -8.27 -8.65
CA THR A 291 -20.74 -8.96 -9.65
C THR A 291 -21.27 -8.00 -10.73
N VAL A 292 -20.95 -6.72 -10.62
CA VAL A 292 -21.38 -5.71 -11.58
C VAL A 292 -20.65 -5.95 -12.90
N THR A 293 -21.41 -6.35 -13.92
CA THR A 293 -20.88 -6.50 -15.28
C THR A 293 -20.61 -5.10 -15.86
N PRO A 294 -19.36 -4.77 -16.23
CA PRO A 294 -19.07 -3.49 -16.86
C PRO A 294 -19.88 -3.33 -18.16
N PRO A 295 -20.26 -2.11 -18.54
CA PRO A 295 -21.00 -1.87 -19.75
C PRO A 295 -20.20 -2.31 -20.98
N CYS A 296 -20.91 -2.73 -22.03
CA CYS A 296 -20.32 -3.12 -23.31
C CYS A 296 -19.47 -1.98 -23.91
N ASN A 297 -18.28 -2.33 -24.39
CA ASN A 297 -17.34 -1.42 -25.06
C ASN A 297 -17.10 -1.81 -26.54
N CYS A 298 -18.05 -2.47 -27.20
CA CYS A 298 -17.97 -2.74 -28.62
C CYS A 298 -18.14 -1.45 -29.41
N ARG A 299 -17.41 -1.30 -30.55
CA ARG A 299 -17.52 -0.12 -31.41
C ARG A 299 -18.97 0.07 -31.93
N LYS A 300 -19.60 -1.03 -32.32
CA LYS A 300 -21.00 -1.08 -32.73
C LYS A 300 -21.73 -1.96 -31.70
N ARG A 301 -22.65 -1.40 -30.94
CA ARG A 301 -23.39 -2.13 -29.90
C ARG A 301 -24.31 -3.20 -30.46
N ASP A 302 -24.87 -2.93 -31.62
CA ASP A 302 -25.82 -3.83 -32.30
C ASP A 302 -25.14 -5.11 -32.84
N GLU A 303 -23.82 -5.06 -33.05
CA GLU A 303 -23.02 -6.24 -33.44
C GLU A 303 -22.44 -6.98 -32.22
N CYS A 304 -22.85 -6.64 -30.97
CA CYS A 304 -22.38 -7.31 -29.80
C CYS A 304 -22.89 -8.74 -29.73
N PRO A 305 -22.01 -9.76 -29.71
CA PRO A 305 -22.43 -11.18 -29.74
C PRO A 305 -23.19 -11.65 -28.50
N LEU A 306 -23.32 -10.81 -27.49
CA LEU A 306 -24.06 -11.06 -26.23
C LEU A 306 -24.95 -9.87 -25.84
N ASP A 307 -25.51 -9.15 -26.79
CA ASP A 307 -26.47 -8.06 -26.55
C ASP A 307 -26.08 -7.11 -25.43
N GLY A 308 -24.85 -6.60 -25.50
CA GLY A 308 -24.33 -5.70 -24.51
C GLY A 308 -23.65 -6.35 -23.28
N LYS A 309 -23.73 -7.67 -23.10
CA LYS A 309 -23.17 -8.42 -21.95
C LYS A 309 -21.80 -9.03 -22.21
N CYS A 310 -21.08 -8.63 -23.26
CA CYS A 310 -19.81 -9.24 -23.67
C CYS A 310 -18.67 -9.11 -22.63
N ARG A 311 -18.78 -8.18 -21.68
CA ARG A 311 -17.78 -7.99 -20.61
C ARG A 311 -18.08 -8.78 -19.34
N THR A 312 -19.07 -9.66 -19.36
CA THR A 312 -19.36 -10.56 -18.24
C THR A 312 -18.14 -11.45 -17.95
N SER A 313 -17.68 -11.43 -16.71
CA SER A 313 -16.59 -12.29 -16.23
C SER A 313 -17.11 -13.49 -15.45
N SER A 314 -16.29 -14.53 -15.35
CA SER A 314 -16.63 -15.77 -14.61
C SER A 314 -17.94 -16.39 -15.08
N ALA A 315 -18.10 -16.50 -16.40
CA ALA A 315 -19.32 -16.92 -17.07
C ALA A 315 -19.22 -18.33 -17.67
N ILE A 316 -20.30 -19.09 -17.52
CA ILE A 316 -20.60 -20.29 -18.31
C ILE A 316 -21.45 -19.83 -19.47
N TYR A 317 -21.02 -20.13 -20.68
CA TYR A 317 -21.71 -19.74 -21.90
C TYR A 317 -22.07 -20.96 -22.73
N LYS A 318 -23.11 -20.79 -23.53
CA LYS A 318 -23.56 -21.73 -24.54
C LYS A 318 -23.47 -21.05 -25.92
N CYS A 319 -23.07 -21.78 -26.91
CA CYS A 319 -23.29 -21.36 -28.29
C CYS A 319 -24.03 -22.44 -29.07
N ILE A 320 -24.83 -22.02 -30.04
CA ILE A 320 -25.52 -22.87 -31.00
C ILE A 320 -24.97 -22.53 -32.37
N ILE A 321 -24.47 -23.55 -33.08
CA ILE A 321 -23.93 -23.44 -34.43
C ILE A 321 -24.97 -23.99 -35.40
N SER A 322 -25.39 -23.18 -36.32
CA SER A 322 -26.30 -23.54 -37.39
C SER A 322 -25.61 -23.32 -38.74
N ALA A 323 -25.72 -24.28 -39.62
CA ALA A 323 -25.19 -24.19 -41.00
C ALA A 323 -26.22 -24.76 -42.00
N GLU A 324 -26.19 -24.27 -43.21
CA GLU A 324 -27.04 -24.81 -44.27
C GLU A 324 -26.78 -26.30 -44.45
N ASN A 325 -27.86 -27.07 -44.59
CA ASN A 325 -27.82 -28.53 -44.77
C ASN A 325 -27.12 -29.32 -43.63
N SER A 326 -27.03 -28.74 -42.44
CA SER A 326 -26.46 -29.42 -41.25
C SER A 326 -27.38 -29.26 -40.05
N THR A 327 -27.51 -30.31 -39.25
CA THR A 327 -28.22 -30.25 -37.97
C THR A 327 -27.51 -29.29 -37.02
N PRO A 328 -28.25 -28.40 -36.34
CA PRO A 328 -27.64 -27.49 -35.36
C PRO A 328 -26.89 -28.26 -34.27
N LYS A 329 -25.75 -27.74 -33.83
CA LYS A 329 -24.93 -28.29 -32.73
C LYS A 329 -24.76 -27.26 -31.61
N SER A 330 -24.68 -27.73 -30.40
CA SER A 330 -24.49 -26.90 -29.22
C SER A 330 -23.12 -27.14 -28.58
N TYR A 331 -22.53 -26.09 -27.99
CA TYR A 331 -21.30 -26.21 -27.23
C TYR A 331 -21.42 -25.38 -25.95
N ILE A 332 -20.94 -25.93 -24.83
CA ILE A 332 -20.88 -25.25 -23.53
C ILE A 332 -19.41 -25.06 -23.17
N GLY A 333 -19.08 -23.86 -22.68
CA GLY A 333 -17.74 -23.55 -22.23
C GLY A 333 -17.75 -22.52 -21.09
N LEU A 334 -16.59 -22.27 -20.49
CA LEU A 334 -16.43 -21.29 -19.44
C LEU A 334 -15.38 -20.22 -19.79
N SER A 335 -15.50 -19.07 -19.13
CA SER A 335 -14.52 -17.99 -19.12
C SER A 335 -14.32 -17.51 -17.70
N SER A 336 -13.10 -17.52 -17.18
CA SER A 336 -12.77 -16.95 -15.86
C SER A 336 -12.57 -15.44 -15.92
N GLY A 337 -12.08 -14.92 -17.04
CA GLY A 337 -11.99 -13.49 -17.35
C GLY A 337 -13.21 -12.97 -18.12
N GLU A 338 -13.12 -11.75 -18.65
CA GLU A 338 -14.17 -11.19 -19.50
C GLU A 338 -14.47 -12.13 -20.70
N TRP A 339 -15.74 -12.40 -20.95
CA TRP A 339 -16.16 -13.27 -22.04
C TRP A 339 -15.70 -12.75 -23.42
N LYS A 340 -15.60 -11.44 -23.59
CA LYS A 340 -15.09 -10.80 -24.82
C LYS A 340 -13.71 -11.31 -25.23
N ALA A 341 -12.81 -11.51 -24.27
CA ALA A 341 -11.49 -12.09 -24.55
C ALA A 341 -11.59 -13.55 -25.00
N ARG A 342 -12.48 -14.34 -24.38
CA ARG A 342 -12.74 -15.72 -24.77
C ARG A 342 -13.33 -15.80 -26.17
N TYR A 343 -14.24 -14.89 -26.50
CA TYR A 343 -14.81 -14.76 -27.85
C TYR A 343 -13.75 -14.44 -28.89
N ALA A 344 -12.83 -13.53 -28.60
CA ALA A 344 -11.71 -13.22 -29.50
C ALA A 344 -10.83 -14.45 -29.75
N ASN A 345 -10.58 -15.28 -28.71
CA ASN A 345 -9.85 -16.54 -28.86
C ASN A 345 -10.61 -17.54 -29.77
N HIS A 346 -11.93 -17.65 -29.62
CA HIS A 346 -12.73 -18.48 -30.50
C HIS A 346 -12.68 -17.98 -31.94
N LYS A 347 -12.84 -16.67 -32.19
CA LYS A 347 -12.68 -16.09 -33.54
C LYS A 347 -11.31 -16.43 -34.13
N LYS A 348 -10.25 -16.29 -33.35
CA LYS A 348 -8.91 -16.66 -33.79
C LYS A 348 -8.81 -18.14 -34.15
N SER A 349 -9.40 -19.04 -33.37
CA SER A 349 -9.38 -20.47 -33.67
C SER A 349 -10.23 -20.86 -34.88
N PHE A 350 -11.25 -20.08 -35.23
CA PHE A 350 -12.05 -20.28 -36.46
C PHE A 350 -11.33 -19.78 -37.73
N ASN A 351 -10.43 -18.80 -37.59
CA ASN A 351 -9.76 -18.19 -38.74
C ASN A 351 -8.38 -18.82 -39.02
N HIS A 352 -7.76 -19.51 -38.09
CA HIS A 352 -6.43 -20.09 -38.26
C HIS A 352 -6.42 -21.60 -38.01
N LYS A 353 -6.13 -22.41 -39.03
CA LYS A 353 -6.18 -23.88 -38.99
C LYS A 353 -5.25 -24.50 -37.89
N ARG A 354 -4.15 -23.82 -37.56
CA ARG A 354 -3.24 -24.26 -36.46
C ARG A 354 -3.94 -24.37 -35.08
N TYR A 355 -5.03 -23.63 -34.89
CA TYR A 355 -5.83 -23.64 -33.65
C TYR A 355 -7.11 -24.48 -33.76
N ALA A 356 -7.30 -25.23 -34.83
CA ALA A 356 -8.52 -26.01 -35.10
C ALA A 356 -8.81 -27.05 -34.02
N LYS A 357 -7.77 -27.56 -33.37
CA LYS A 357 -7.89 -28.61 -32.31
C LYS A 357 -8.03 -28.07 -30.89
N GLU A 358 -8.01 -26.76 -30.67
CA GLU A 358 -8.05 -26.19 -29.31
C GLU A 358 -9.35 -26.47 -28.53
N THR A 359 -10.48 -26.50 -29.23
CA THR A 359 -11.78 -26.80 -28.61
C THR A 359 -12.64 -27.66 -29.54
N ARG A 360 -13.61 -28.38 -28.99
CA ARG A 360 -14.59 -29.13 -29.80
C ARG A 360 -15.38 -28.20 -30.72
N LEU A 361 -15.64 -26.99 -30.26
CA LEU A 361 -16.25 -25.94 -31.08
C LEU A 361 -15.43 -25.61 -32.31
N SER A 362 -14.12 -25.35 -32.16
CA SER A 362 -13.24 -25.08 -33.29
C SER A 362 -13.07 -26.27 -34.23
N GLN A 363 -12.97 -27.49 -33.69
CA GLN A 363 -12.94 -28.73 -34.49
C GLN A 363 -14.19 -28.84 -35.37
N HIS A 364 -15.38 -28.57 -34.80
CA HIS A 364 -16.62 -28.63 -35.56
C HIS A 364 -16.70 -27.55 -36.62
N VAL A 365 -16.32 -26.31 -36.32
CA VAL A 365 -16.28 -25.22 -37.31
C VAL A 365 -15.37 -25.57 -38.50
N TRP A 366 -14.19 -26.15 -38.22
CA TRP A 366 -13.27 -26.59 -39.28
C TRP A 366 -13.82 -27.77 -40.06
N SER A 367 -14.51 -28.74 -39.43
CA SER A 367 -15.16 -29.83 -40.15
C SER A 367 -16.27 -29.37 -41.09
N LEU A 368 -16.95 -28.25 -40.78
CA LEU A 368 -17.90 -27.62 -41.68
C LEU A 368 -17.22 -26.93 -42.87
N LYS A 369 -16.11 -26.24 -42.60
CA LYS A 369 -15.29 -25.60 -43.67
C LYS A 369 -14.68 -26.63 -44.63
N ASP A 370 -14.19 -27.74 -44.10
CA ASP A 370 -13.67 -28.85 -44.95
C ASP A 370 -14.76 -29.49 -45.80
N LYS A 371 -16.05 -29.27 -45.49
CA LYS A 371 -17.24 -29.65 -46.31
C LYS A 371 -17.74 -28.51 -47.23
N ASN A 372 -16.94 -27.46 -47.43
CA ASN A 372 -17.27 -26.27 -48.20
C ASN A 372 -18.48 -25.46 -47.67
N ILE A 373 -18.78 -25.56 -46.37
CA ILE A 373 -19.79 -24.72 -45.73
C ILE A 373 -19.06 -23.54 -45.09
N GLU A 374 -19.01 -22.39 -45.75
CA GLU A 374 -18.07 -21.32 -45.44
C GLU A 374 -18.43 -20.47 -44.22
N SER A 375 -19.70 -20.29 -43.88
CA SER A 375 -20.13 -19.31 -42.87
C SER A 375 -21.22 -19.81 -41.95
N PRO A 376 -20.90 -20.69 -40.95
CA PRO A 376 -21.91 -21.09 -39.99
C PRO A 376 -22.32 -19.92 -39.11
N THR A 377 -23.63 -19.79 -38.86
CA THR A 377 -24.15 -18.83 -37.89
C THR A 377 -23.95 -19.35 -36.48
N ILE A 378 -23.35 -18.54 -35.60
CA ILE A 378 -23.09 -18.93 -34.18
C ILE A 378 -23.81 -17.95 -33.28
N LYS A 379 -24.81 -18.42 -32.55
CA LYS A 379 -25.53 -17.66 -31.52
C LYS A 379 -24.94 -17.96 -30.14
N TRP A 380 -24.64 -16.89 -29.39
CA TRP A 380 -24.04 -17.00 -28.07
C TRP A 380 -25.00 -16.59 -26.97
N SER A 381 -24.95 -17.26 -25.83
CA SER A 381 -25.73 -16.91 -24.64
C SER A 381 -24.93 -17.21 -23.36
N ILE A 382 -25.16 -16.44 -22.30
CA ILE A 382 -24.63 -16.75 -20.96
C ILE A 382 -25.66 -17.61 -20.23
N LEU A 383 -25.22 -18.79 -19.81
CA LEU A 383 -26.05 -19.70 -19.02
C LEU A 383 -26.05 -19.31 -17.53
N LYS A 384 -24.86 -19.02 -16.98
CA LYS A 384 -24.70 -18.70 -15.57
C LYS A 384 -23.41 -17.93 -15.33
N VAL A 385 -23.43 -17.07 -14.32
CA VAL A 385 -22.24 -16.47 -13.73
C VAL A 385 -21.96 -17.15 -12.40
N ALA A 386 -20.73 -17.59 -12.17
CA ALA A 386 -20.36 -18.28 -10.95
C ALA A 386 -18.92 -17.94 -10.59
N PRO A 387 -18.57 -17.79 -9.29
CA PRO A 387 -17.20 -17.51 -8.88
C PRO A 387 -16.27 -18.63 -9.33
N SER A 388 -15.03 -18.26 -9.69
CA SER A 388 -13.96 -19.20 -9.95
C SER A 388 -13.54 -19.91 -8.65
N TYR A 389 -12.36 -20.51 -8.59
CA TYR A 389 -11.89 -21.22 -7.40
C TYR A 389 -11.93 -20.35 -6.14
N SER A 390 -12.46 -20.89 -5.05
CA SER A 390 -12.42 -20.29 -3.72
C SER A 390 -11.40 -21.01 -2.84
N ASN A 391 -10.45 -20.27 -2.28
CA ASN A 391 -9.45 -20.84 -1.39
C ASN A 391 -10.02 -21.23 -0.02
N ILE A 392 -11.16 -20.66 0.35
CA ILE A 392 -11.89 -20.97 1.60
C ILE A 392 -12.59 -22.32 1.47
N SER A 393 -13.43 -22.48 0.46
CA SER A 393 -14.20 -23.73 0.24
C SER A 393 -13.40 -24.82 -0.48
N LYS A 394 -12.21 -24.52 -0.99
CA LYS A 394 -11.39 -25.41 -1.83
C LYS A 394 -12.10 -25.90 -3.10
N GLN A 395 -13.13 -25.21 -3.52
CA GLN A 395 -13.98 -25.57 -4.66
C GLN A 395 -13.98 -24.48 -5.72
N CYS A 396 -14.19 -24.86 -6.97
CA CYS A 396 -14.38 -23.96 -8.10
C CYS A 396 -15.83 -24.07 -8.60
N ALA A 397 -16.69 -23.15 -8.18
CA ALA A 397 -18.08 -23.15 -8.60
C ALA A 397 -18.23 -22.99 -10.12
N LEU A 398 -17.33 -22.21 -10.78
CA LEU A 398 -17.34 -22.04 -12.24
C LEU A 398 -17.15 -23.39 -12.97
N CYS A 399 -16.13 -24.18 -12.59
CA CYS A 399 -15.90 -25.50 -13.16
C CYS A 399 -17.02 -26.49 -12.84
N LEU A 400 -17.56 -26.45 -11.62
CA LEU A 400 -18.67 -27.31 -11.21
C LEU A 400 -19.93 -27.03 -12.04
N HIS A 401 -20.29 -25.77 -12.24
CA HIS A 401 -21.45 -25.39 -13.03
C HIS A 401 -21.29 -25.67 -14.51
N GLU A 402 -20.09 -25.53 -15.07
CA GLU A 402 -19.85 -25.99 -16.46
C GLU A 402 -20.12 -27.48 -16.60
N LYS A 403 -19.50 -28.30 -15.74
CA LYS A 403 -19.70 -29.77 -15.74
C LYS A 403 -21.15 -30.12 -15.53
N TYR A 404 -21.82 -29.49 -14.55
CA TYR A 404 -23.25 -29.69 -14.32
C TYR A 404 -24.10 -29.38 -15.54
N SER A 405 -23.81 -28.25 -16.24
CA SER A 405 -24.56 -27.86 -17.45
C SER A 405 -24.34 -28.81 -18.60
N ILE A 406 -23.17 -29.44 -18.71
CA ILE A 406 -22.86 -30.45 -19.74
C ILE A 406 -23.59 -31.79 -19.40
N ILE A 407 -23.55 -32.23 -18.14
CA ILE A 407 -24.16 -33.48 -17.71
C ILE A 407 -25.70 -33.43 -17.85
N ASN A 408 -26.28 -32.31 -17.43
CA ASN A 408 -27.73 -32.12 -17.40
C ASN A 408 -28.28 -31.45 -18.67
N TYR A 409 -27.52 -31.50 -19.76
CA TYR A 409 -27.95 -30.94 -21.04
C TYR A 409 -29.11 -31.81 -21.59
N LYS A 410 -30.28 -31.17 -21.76
CA LYS A 410 -31.52 -31.84 -22.18
C LYS A 410 -32.15 -31.26 -23.45
N ASP A 411 -31.48 -30.31 -24.10
CA ASP A 411 -32.01 -29.73 -25.32
C ASP A 411 -32.00 -30.74 -26.47
N SER A 412 -32.92 -30.60 -27.41
CA SER A 412 -33.00 -31.44 -28.63
C SER A 412 -31.79 -31.28 -29.59
N ILE A 413 -30.99 -30.24 -29.40
CA ILE A 413 -29.80 -29.95 -30.18
C ILE A 413 -28.61 -30.76 -29.64
N GLU A 414 -27.93 -31.49 -30.52
CA GLU A 414 -26.77 -32.32 -30.12
C GLU A 414 -25.62 -31.49 -29.51
N LEU A 415 -25.07 -31.96 -28.38
CA LEU A 415 -23.98 -31.33 -27.66
C LEU A 415 -22.63 -31.81 -28.20
N LEU A 416 -21.73 -30.88 -28.53
CA LEU A 416 -20.37 -31.15 -28.99
C LEU A 416 -19.43 -31.58 -27.87
N ASN A 417 -19.70 -31.20 -26.64
CA ASN A 417 -18.89 -31.57 -25.47
C ASN A 417 -18.89 -33.07 -25.23
N LYS A 418 -17.75 -33.66 -24.95
CA LYS A 418 -17.63 -35.09 -24.66
C LYS A 418 -17.50 -35.35 -23.18
N LYS A 419 -17.98 -36.51 -22.71
CA LYS A 419 -17.94 -36.89 -21.27
C LYS A 419 -16.51 -36.92 -20.68
N HIS A 420 -15.47 -37.27 -21.43
CA HIS A 420 -14.11 -37.30 -20.93
C HIS A 420 -13.55 -35.90 -20.60
N GLU A 421 -14.12 -34.82 -21.12
CA GLU A 421 -13.76 -33.45 -20.76
C GLU A 421 -14.14 -33.10 -19.30
N LEU A 422 -15.02 -33.88 -18.69
CA LEU A 422 -15.44 -33.73 -17.29
C LEU A 422 -14.38 -34.18 -16.27
N ILE A 423 -13.38 -34.97 -16.71
CA ILE A 423 -12.29 -35.49 -15.85
C ILE A 423 -11.17 -34.46 -15.67
N SER A 424 -11.19 -33.37 -16.44
CA SER A 424 -10.15 -32.34 -16.37
C SER A 424 -10.04 -31.71 -14.98
N THR A 425 -8.79 -31.50 -14.52
CA THR A 425 -8.51 -30.78 -13.27
C THR A 425 -8.80 -29.29 -13.41
N CYS A 426 -9.17 -28.65 -12.30
CA CYS A 426 -9.44 -27.22 -12.29
C CYS A 426 -8.14 -26.41 -12.35
N ARG A 427 -7.92 -25.68 -13.43
CA ARG A 427 -6.77 -24.76 -13.61
C ARG A 427 -6.90 -23.44 -12.85
N HIS A 428 -8.11 -23.10 -12.37
CA HIS A 428 -8.34 -21.85 -11.64
C HIS A 428 -7.73 -21.85 -10.24
N ARG A 429 -7.44 -23.03 -9.68
CA ARG A 429 -6.75 -23.22 -8.40
C ARG A 429 -5.38 -22.57 -8.44
N ASP A 430 -4.65 -22.70 -9.53
CA ASP A 430 -3.25 -22.25 -9.68
C ASP A 430 -3.12 -20.73 -9.61
N ASN A 431 -4.19 -19.99 -9.95
CA ASN A 431 -4.24 -18.53 -9.83
C ASN A 431 -4.21 -18.03 -8.37
N TYR A 432 -4.39 -18.90 -7.39
CA TYR A 432 -4.43 -18.58 -5.95
C TYR A 432 -3.25 -19.21 -5.20
N LEU A 433 -2.35 -19.89 -5.86
CA LEU A 433 -1.10 -20.35 -5.25
C LEU A 433 -0.15 -19.15 -5.08
N LEU A 434 0.51 -19.10 -3.92
CA LEU A 434 1.51 -18.05 -3.62
C LEU A 434 2.72 -18.14 -4.56
N PHE A 435 3.05 -19.37 -4.96
CA PHE A 435 4.11 -19.66 -5.92
C PHE A 435 3.54 -20.63 -6.97
N ASN A 436 3.70 -20.29 -8.24
CA ASN A 436 3.52 -21.24 -9.33
C ASN A 436 4.75 -22.16 -9.32
N TYR A 437 4.76 -23.16 -8.45
CA TYR A 437 5.67 -24.26 -8.57
C TYR A 437 5.22 -25.07 -9.79
N LYS A 438 5.83 -24.82 -10.93
CA LYS A 438 5.86 -25.82 -11.99
C LYS A 438 6.82 -26.88 -11.48
N SER A 439 6.28 -28.02 -10.99
CA SER A 439 7.06 -29.24 -10.91
C SER A 439 7.62 -29.45 -12.32
N GLY A 440 8.93 -29.25 -12.48
CA GLY A 440 9.61 -29.68 -13.68
C GLY A 440 9.43 -31.19 -13.81
N ASP A 441 8.93 -31.60 -14.95
CA ASP A 441 9.10 -32.98 -15.42
C ASP A 441 10.57 -33.28 -15.68
#